data_0a0abb6f35e4c8467b40093872d3a9a8
#
_entry.id   0a0abb6f35e4c8467b40093872d3a9a8
#
_cell.length_a   1.000
_cell.length_b   1.000
_cell.length_c   1.000
_cell.angle_alpha   90.00
_cell.angle_beta   90.00
_cell.angle_gamma   90.00
#
_symmetry.space_group_name_H-M   'P 1'
#
loop_
_entity.id
_entity.type
_entity.pdbx_description
1 polymer ?
#
loop_
_entity_poly.entity_id
_entity_poly.type
_entity_poly.pdbx_seq_one_letter_code
_entity_poly.pdbx_strand_id
1 'polypeptide(L)'
;MNVYNQKCKLKVAHRGVPSLVPENTMVSFKRAIEFNIDVLEIDIHRTIDGKLVVIHDPTTNRTSQEKGIIRKLTYEALTKYDVGKWKGEAYSGEQIPLFQDVLKLIKDTYIKLLIEIKQPENYPNIEEGIITMIKQHGISNNQIMIQSFNRNAIQKINILWPEIELGVLIKKKDRFISRRAIKKIGEYANYINPNYKIVTRRFVKAAHASHLKILPYTINDKHTAQKMLAMGVDGLISDYAHILDEWMKS
;
A
#
# COMPACT_ATOMS: atom_id res chain seq x y z
N MET A 1 -35.45 -14.44 -4.67
CA MET A 1 -34.15 -14.24 -5.28
C MET A 1 -33.59 -12.89 -4.79
N ASN A 2 -32.71 -12.91 -3.78
CA ASN A 2 -32.15 -11.68 -3.22
C ASN A 2 -30.92 -11.31 -4.05
N VAL A 3 -31.11 -10.38 -5.00
CA VAL A 3 -30.00 -9.66 -5.66
C VAL A 3 -29.57 -8.54 -4.69
N TYR A 4 -29.02 -8.93 -3.54
CA TYR A 4 -28.46 -7.97 -2.59
C TYR A 4 -26.97 -7.77 -2.90
N ASN A 5 -26.69 -6.57 -3.50
CA ASN A 5 -25.47 -5.77 -3.31
C ASN A 5 -24.21 -6.61 -3.00
N GLN A 6 -23.62 -7.24 -4.00
CA GLN A 6 -22.19 -7.58 -3.91
C GLN A 6 -21.43 -6.23 -3.91
N LYS A 7 -21.20 -5.70 -2.70
CA LYS A 7 -20.33 -4.56 -2.49
C LYS A 7 -19.04 -4.87 -3.22
N CYS A 8 -18.67 -4.08 -4.24
CA CYS A 8 -17.50 -4.32 -5.05
C CYS A 8 -16.28 -4.44 -4.14
N LYS A 9 -15.58 -5.57 -4.19
CA LYS A 9 -14.41 -5.84 -3.37
C LYS A 9 -13.19 -5.21 -4.02
N LEU A 10 -12.40 -4.43 -3.27
CA LEU A 10 -11.24 -3.74 -3.81
C LEU A 10 -10.12 -4.73 -4.18
N LYS A 11 -9.58 -4.55 -5.37
CA LYS A 11 -8.39 -5.22 -5.89
C LYS A 11 -7.20 -4.29 -5.75
N VAL A 12 -6.30 -4.61 -4.81
CA VAL A 12 -5.14 -3.78 -4.51
C VAL A 12 -3.88 -4.43 -5.07
N ALA A 13 -3.23 -3.74 -6.00
CA ALA A 13 -1.96 -4.12 -6.59
C ALA A 13 -0.81 -3.73 -5.65
N HIS A 14 -0.30 -4.70 -4.88
CA HIS A 14 0.76 -4.54 -3.90
C HIS A 14 2.10 -4.23 -4.57
N ARG A 15 2.64 -3.03 -4.41
CA ARG A 15 3.89 -2.56 -5.05
C ARG A 15 3.85 -2.66 -6.58
N GLY A 16 2.66 -2.55 -7.19
CA GLY A 16 2.43 -2.85 -8.60
C GLY A 16 2.07 -4.32 -8.85
N VAL A 17 2.84 -5.02 -9.70
CA VAL A 17 2.62 -6.45 -10.04
C VAL A 17 3.92 -7.25 -9.85
N PRO A 18 4.44 -7.40 -8.62
CA PRO A 18 5.75 -8.00 -8.36
C PRO A 18 5.84 -9.49 -8.73
N SER A 19 4.70 -10.16 -8.96
CA SER A 19 4.70 -11.51 -9.54
C SER A 19 5.25 -11.53 -10.97
N LEU A 20 5.12 -10.45 -11.74
CA LEU A 20 5.53 -10.35 -13.15
C LEU A 20 6.81 -9.52 -13.33
N VAL A 21 6.93 -8.38 -12.66
CA VAL A 21 7.95 -7.34 -12.87
C VAL A 21 8.54 -6.88 -11.54
N PRO A 22 9.68 -6.15 -11.50
CA PRO A 22 10.29 -5.74 -10.22
C PRO A 22 9.37 -4.81 -9.41
N GLU A 23 9.19 -5.10 -8.12
CA GLU A 23 8.34 -4.35 -7.20
C GLU A 23 8.75 -2.88 -7.07
N ASN A 24 7.78 -2.00 -6.79
CA ASN A 24 8.01 -0.58 -6.53
C ASN A 24 8.84 0.14 -7.62
N THR A 25 8.64 -0.23 -8.89
CA THR A 25 9.26 0.41 -10.06
C THR A 25 8.21 1.02 -10.98
N MET A 26 8.62 1.97 -11.83
CA MET A 26 7.69 2.58 -12.79
C MET A 26 7.14 1.55 -13.79
N VAL A 27 7.92 0.55 -14.18
CA VAL A 27 7.43 -0.54 -15.05
C VAL A 27 6.35 -1.36 -14.35
N SER A 28 6.49 -1.62 -13.02
CA SER A 28 5.48 -2.33 -12.26
C SER A 28 4.17 -1.56 -12.12
N PHE A 29 4.25 -0.26 -11.92
CA PHE A 29 3.08 0.59 -11.78
C PHE A 29 2.33 0.74 -13.11
N LYS A 30 3.04 1.01 -14.19
CA LYS A 30 2.45 1.05 -15.55
C LYS A 30 1.77 -0.27 -15.88
N ARG A 31 2.45 -1.40 -15.60
CA ARG A 31 1.88 -2.73 -15.84
C ARG A 31 0.65 -3.01 -14.99
N ALA A 32 0.64 -2.57 -13.71
CA ALA A 32 -0.53 -2.73 -12.84
C ALA A 32 -1.76 -1.99 -13.37
N ILE A 33 -1.57 -0.79 -13.90
CA ILE A 33 -2.65 0.06 -14.46
C ILE A 33 -3.31 -0.59 -15.70
N GLU A 34 -2.59 -1.43 -16.45
CA GLU A 34 -3.15 -2.17 -17.59
C GLU A 34 -4.14 -3.26 -17.16
N PHE A 35 -4.12 -3.68 -15.88
CA PHE A 35 -5.04 -4.64 -15.35
C PHE A 35 -6.25 -3.97 -14.68
N ASN A 36 -7.33 -4.73 -14.49
CA ASN A 36 -8.54 -4.24 -13.83
C ASN A 36 -8.34 -4.16 -12.31
N ILE A 37 -7.51 -3.23 -11.83
CA ILE A 37 -7.28 -2.94 -10.42
C ILE A 37 -8.06 -1.71 -9.97
N ASP A 38 -8.40 -1.64 -8.69
CA ASP A 38 -9.05 -0.47 -8.07
C ASP A 38 -8.04 0.45 -7.37
N VAL A 39 -6.95 -0.16 -6.86
CA VAL A 39 -5.96 0.54 -6.02
C VAL A 39 -4.56 0.07 -6.37
N LEU A 40 -3.65 1.03 -6.58
CA LEU A 40 -2.21 0.80 -6.65
C LEU A 40 -1.61 1.06 -5.28
N GLU A 41 -0.86 0.12 -4.74
CA GLU A 41 -0.17 0.29 -3.46
C GLU A 41 1.32 0.51 -3.67
N ILE A 42 1.92 1.42 -2.86
CA ILE A 42 3.33 1.78 -2.90
C ILE A 42 3.90 2.03 -1.50
N ASP A 43 5.21 1.86 -1.35
CA ASP A 43 5.95 2.09 -0.11
C ASP A 43 6.81 3.36 -0.19
N ILE A 44 6.70 4.27 0.79
CA ILE A 44 7.44 5.54 0.80
C ILE A 44 8.51 5.57 1.89
N HIS A 45 9.73 5.93 1.47
CA HIS A 45 10.85 6.38 2.30
C HIS A 45 11.29 7.79 1.90
N ARG A 46 12.23 8.39 2.66
CA ARG A 46 12.83 9.69 2.35
C ARG A 46 14.36 9.61 2.36
N THR A 47 14.98 10.20 1.36
CA THR A 47 16.44 10.35 1.24
C THR A 47 16.98 11.42 2.20
N ILE A 48 18.32 11.51 2.35
CA ILE A 48 18.96 12.52 3.20
C ILE A 48 18.73 13.95 2.67
N ASP A 49 18.62 14.12 1.36
CA ASP A 49 18.30 15.39 0.68
C ASP A 49 16.80 15.66 0.57
N GLY A 50 15.97 14.92 1.33
CA GLY A 50 14.54 15.20 1.51
C GLY A 50 13.63 14.69 0.38
N LYS A 51 14.14 13.94 -0.60
CA LYS A 51 13.31 13.39 -1.68
C LYS A 51 12.50 12.20 -1.18
N LEU A 52 11.19 12.18 -1.49
CA LEU A 52 10.32 11.03 -1.25
C LEU A 52 10.53 10.02 -2.38
N VAL A 53 10.92 8.80 -2.01
CA VAL A 53 11.27 7.71 -2.93
C VAL A 53 10.42 6.47 -2.65
N VAL A 54 10.19 5.67 -3.69
CA VAL A 54 9.31 4.51 -3.61
C VAL A 54 10.13 3.23 -3.56
N ILE A 55 10.23 2.65 -2.37
CA ILE A 55 10.93 1.39 -2.10
C ILE A 55 10.43 0.80 -0.78
N HIS A 56 10.36 -0.54 -0.68
CA HIS A 56 9.82 -1.21 0.52
C HIS A 56 10.80 -1.21 1.70
N ASP A 57 12.04 -1.66 1.47
CA ASP A 57 13.02 -1.83 2.53
C ASP A 57 13.74 -0.52 2.85
N PRO A 58 14.20 -0.30 4.09
CA PRO A 58 15.04 0.86 4.43
C PRO A 58 16.42 0.82 3.79
N THR A 59 16.73 -0.25 3.07
CA THR A 59 18.00 -0.47 2.35
C THR A 59 17.72 -1.03 0.96
N THR A 60 18.68 -0.88 0.05
CA THR A 60 18.60 -1.41 -1.33
C THR A 60 18.99 -2.89 -1.44
N ASN A 61 19.45 -3.51 -0.35
CA ASN A 61 20.16 -4.80 -0.33
C ASN A 61 19.41 -5.98 -0.98
N ARG A 62 18.07 -5.98 -0.98
CA ARG A 62 17.25 -7.07 -1.52
C ARG A 62 16.95 -6.88 -3.02
N THR A 63 16.83 -5.65 -3.44
CA THR A 63 16.37 -5.30 -4.80
C THR A 63 17.46 -4.65 -5.66
N SER A 64 18.69 -4.52 -5.14
CA SER A 64 19.82 -4.00 -5.91
C SER A 64 21.12 -4.75 -5.54
N GLN A 65 22.08 -4.77 -6.46
CA GLN A 65 23.44 -5.24 -6.18
C GLN A 65 24.21 -4.22 -5.33
N GLU A 66 23.95 -2.94 -5.55
CA GLU A 66 24.49 -1.85 -4.75
C GLU A 66 23.80 -1.80 -3.40
N LYS A 67 24.58 -1.64 -2.32
CA LYS A 67 24.08 -1.66 -0.95
C LYS A 67 24.07 -0.28 -0.34
N GLY A 68 22.94 0.13 0.18
CA GLY A 68 22.80 1.46 0.79
C GLY A 68 21.60 1.58 1.70
N ILE A 69 21.69 2.49 2.66
CA ILE A 69 20.60 2.87 3.56
C ILE A 69 19.93 4.10 2.98
N ILE A 70 18.65 4.01 2.60
CA ILE A 70 17.90 5.05 1.88
C ILE A 70 18.03 6.42 2.57
N ARG A 71 17.80 6.50 3.87
CA ARG A 71 17.87 7.77 4.64
C ARG A 71 19.26 8.39 4.77
N LYS A 72 20.30 7.70 4.31
CA LYS A 72 21.71 8.19 4.34
C LYS A 72 22.23 8.55 2.94
N LEU A 73 21.46 8.32 1.89
CA LEU A 73 21.85 8.60 0.52
C LEU A 73 21.04 9.75 -0.05
N THR A 74 21.66 10.52 -0.98
CA THR A 74 20.94 11.49 -1.81
C THR A 74 20.19 10.75 -2.91
N TYR A 75 19.16 11.37 -3.49
CA TYR A 75 18.48 10.78 -4.62
C TYR A 75 19.41 10.61 -5.83
N GLU A 76 20.30 11.56 -6.09
CA GLU A 76 21.32 11.45 -7.13
C GLU A 76 22.18 10.18 -6.98
N ALA A 77 22.59 9.84 -5.75
CA ALA A 77 23.32 8.60 -5.49
C ALA A 77 22.45 7.37 -5.79
N LEU A 78 21.16 7.40 -5.43
CA LEU A 78 20.22 6.31 -5.67
C LEU A 78 19.90 6.08 -7.15
N THR A 79 19.99 7.11 -8.02
CA THR A 79 19.75 6.93 -9.46
C THR A 79 20.80 6.04 -10.15
N LYS A 80 21.92 5.77 -9.49
CA LYS A 80 22.96 4.84 -9.98
C LYS A 80 22.67 3.38 -9.64
N TYR A 81 21.64 3.10 -8.83
CA TYR A 81 21.31 1.78 -8.33
C TYR A 81 20.27 1.12 -9.23
N ASP A 82 20.62 -0.05 -9.74
CA ASP A 82 19.70 -0.88 -10.53
C ASP A 82 18.81 -1.69 -9.58
N VAL A 83 17.50 -1.40 -9.59
CA VAL A 83 16.48 -2.10 -8.78
C VAL A 83 15.60 -3.04 -9.61
N GLY A 84 15.97 -3.31 -10.85
CA GLY A 84 15.22 -4.19 -11.76
C GLY A 84 15.92 -5.50 -12.06
N LYS A 85 17.23 -5.50 -12.21
CA LYS A 85 18.05 -6.64 -12.66
C LYS A 85 17.88 -7.91 -11.82
N TRP A 86 17.64 -7.79 -10.52
CA TRP A 86 17.38 -8.93 -9.62
C TRP A 86 16.14 -9.75 -10.03
N LYS A 87 15.18 -9.13 -10.72
CA LYS A 87 13.96 -9.76 -11.22
C LYS A 87 14.19 -10.45 -12.58
N GLY A 88 15.11 -9.94 -13.37
CA GLY A 88 15.48 -10.45 -14.68
C GLY A 88 16.23 -9.42 -15.51
N GLU A 89 17.09 -9.88 -16.43
CA GLU A 89 17.94 -9.02 -17.27
C GLU A 89 17.12 -8.02 -18.11
N ALA A 90 15.88 -8.38 -18.49
CA ALA A 90 14.97 -7.52 -19.23
C ALA A 90 14.57 -6.24 -18.46
N TYR A 91 14.79 -6.19 -17.14
CA TYR A 91 14.48 -5.06 -16.28
C TYR A 91 15.74 -4.33 -15.80
N SER A 92 16.91 -4.66 -16.37
CA SER A 92 18.16 -3.97 -16.05
C SER A 92 18.04 -2.48 -16.34
N GLY A 93 18.52 -1.65 -15.41
CA GLY A 93 18.45 -0.19 -15.50
C GLY A 93 17.19 0.45 -14.88
N GLU A 94 16.23 -0.34 -14.34
CA GLU A 94 15.13 0.23 -13.55
C GLU A 94 15.68 0.94 -12.31
N GLN A 95 15.16 2.14 -12.06
CA GLN A 95 15.59 3.00 -10.96
C GLN A 95 14.52 3.07 -9.87
N ILE A 96 14.92 3.48 -8.66
CA ILE A 96 14.00 3.78 -7.56
C ILE A 96 13.17 5.01 -7.97
N PRO A 97 11.83 4.91 -8.08
CA PRO A 97 11.00 6.03 -8.51
C PRO A 97 10.94 7.13 -7.46
N LEU A 98 10.83 8.39 -7.89
CA LEU A 98 10.35 9.47 -7.05
C LEU A 98 8.84 9.35 -6.85
N PHE A 99 8.37 9.68 -5.65
CA PHE A 99 6.94 9.72 -5.34
C PHE A 99 6.16 10.65 -6.29
N GLN A 100 6.72 11.80 -6.63
CA GLN A 100 6.12 12.73 -7.59
C GLN A 100 5.85 12.11 -8.98
N ASP A 101 6.68 11.16 -9.43
CA ASP A 101 6.49 10.54 -10.74
C ASP A 101 5.36 9.51 -10.72
N VAL A 102 5.15 8.85 -9.58
CA VAL A 102 3.97 8.01 -9.35
C VAL A 102 2.70 8.87 -9.30
N LEU A 103 2.72 10.04 -8.63
CA LEU A 103 1.58 10.96 -8.62
C LEU A 103 1.21 11.42 -10.02
N LYS A 104 2.20 11.76 -10.88
CA LYS A 104 1.95 12.10 -12.28
C LYS A 104 1.32 10.94 -13.05
N LEU A 105 1.81 9.70 -12.81
CA LEU A 105 1.30 8.51 -13.50
C LEU A 105 -0.17 8.24 -13.19
N ILE A 106 -0.62 8.43 -11.94
CA ILE A 106 -1.99 8.10 -11.53
C ILE A 106 -2.99 9.24 -11.75
N LYS A 107 -2.52 10.47 -11.95
CA LYS A 107 -3.35 11.69 -11.94
C LYS A 107 -4.56 11.62 -12.87
N ASP A 108 -4.36 11.10 -14.08
CA ASP A 108 -5.39 11.03 -15.13
C ASP A 108 -6.04 9.64 -15.20
N THR A 109 -5.95 8.86 -14.12
CA THR A 109 -6.59 7.55 -14.00
C THR A 109 -7.70 7.55 -12.97
N TYR A 110 -8.54 6.51 -12.96
CA TYR A 110 -9.54 6.27 -11.91
C TYR A 110 -9.01 5.44 -10.74
N ILE A 111 -7.73 5.04 -10.80
CA ILE A 111 -7.10 4.18 -9.81
C ILE A 111 -6.77 4.98 -8.57
N LYS A 112 -7.13 4.45 -7.39
CA LYS A 112 -6.69 5.02 -6.12
C LYS A 112 -5.23 4.66 -5.84
N LEU A 113 -4.53 5.54 -5.13
CA LEU A 113 -3.18 5.29 -4.63
C LEU A 113 -3.21 5.02 -3.13
N LEU A 114 -2.79 3.82 -2.72
CA LEU A 114 -2.59 3.45 -1.33
C LEU A 114 -1.10 3.61 -0.98
N ILE A 115 -0.78 4.56 -0.13
CA ILE A 115 0.58 4.95 0.23
C ILE A 115 0.92 4.36 1.60
N GLU A 116 1.87 3.43 1.68
CA GLU A 116 2.44 3.01 2.96
C GLU A 116 3.59 3.93 3.38
N ILE A 117 3.46 4.59 4.53
CA ILE A 117 4.57 5.33 5.13
C ILE A 117 5.41 4.36 5.95
N LYS A 118 6.64 4.12 5.45
CA LYS A 118 7.60 3.20 6.09
C LYS A 118 8.36 3.93 7.19
N GLN A 119 8.38 3.36 8.40
CA GLN A 119 9.20 3.82 9.52
C GLN A 119 9.19 5.35 9.73
N PRO A 120 8.01 6.02 9.84
CA PRO A 120 7.91 7.48 9.94
C PRO A 120 8.74 8.06 11.09
N GLU A 121 8.99 7.29 12.14
CA GLU A 121 9.86 7.66 13.26
C GLU A 121 11.31 7.99 12.86
N ASN A 122 11.76 7.52 11.70
CA ASN A 122 13.09 7.81 11.15
C ASN A 122 13.12 9.07 10.26
N TYR A 123 11.96 9.68 10.00
CA TYR A 123 11.80 10.75 9.02
C TYR A 123 10.96 11.90 9.59
N PRO A 124 11.55 12.86 10.33
CA PRO A 124 10.81 13.99 10.90
C PRO A 124 9.94 14.68 9.84
N ASN A 125 8.65 14.88 10.14
CA ASN A 125 7.67 15.57 9.27
C ASN A 125 7.48 14.92 7.88
N ILE A 126 7.63 13.60 7.76
CA ILE A 126 7.39 12.90 6.48
C ILE A 126 5.91 13.00 6.06
N GLU A 127 5.01 12.99 7.03
CA GLU A 127 3.57 13.09 6.80
C GLU A 127 3.21 14.41 6.10
N GLU A 128 3.73 15.53 6.61
CA GLU A 128 3.53 16.85 6.01
C GLU A 128 4.14 16.93 4.61
N GLY A 129 5.32 16.34 4.41
CA GLY A 129 5.99 16.27 3.11
C GLY A 129 5.16 15.52 2.07
N ILE A 130 4.57 14.37 2.44
CA ILE A 130 3.69 13.57 1.58
C ILE A 130 2.43 14.37 1.24
N ILE A 131 1.75 14.94 2.24
CA ILE A 131 0.52 15.72 2.06
C ILE A 131 0.78 16.92 1.14
N THR A 132 1.86 17.66 1.38
CA THR A 132 2.24 18.83 0.57
C THR A 132 2.45 18.43 -0.89
N MET A 133 3.19 17.35 -1.15
CA MET A 133 3.47 16.88 -2.50
C MET A 133 2.20 16.45 -3.23
N ILE A 134 1.29 15.73 -2.57
CA ILE A 134 0.01 15.31 -3.16
C ILE A 134 -0.82 16.54 -3.56
N LYS A 135 -0.96 17.53 -2.66
CA LYS A 135 -1.70 18.76 -2.91
C LYS A 135 -1.10 19.58 -4.07
N GLN A 136 0.24 19.69 -4.13
CA GLN A 136 0.94 20.38 -5.22
C GLN A 136 0.72 19.73 -6.60
N HIS A 137 0.51 18.42 -6.65
CA HIS A 137 0.22 17.71 -7.92
C HIS A 137 -1.26 17.74 -8.28
N GLY A 138 -2.14 18.28 -7.40
CA GLY A 138 -3.57 18.41 -7.66
C GLY A 138 -4.30 17.07 -7.74
N ILE A 139 -3.84 16.06 -6.96
CA ILE A 139 -4.52 14.77 -6.87
C ILE A 139 -5.76 14.90 -5.99
N SER A 140 -6.88 14.34 -6.43
CA SER A 140 -8.15 14.37 -5.68
C SER A 140 -8.04 13.59 -4.36
N ASN A 141 -8.66 14.12 -3.28
CA ASN A 141 -8.73 13.43 -1.98
C ASN A 141 -9.30 12.01 -2.12
N ASN A 142 -10.29 11.83 -2.98
CA ASN A 142 -10.94 10.53 -3.21
C ASN A 142 -10.02 9.50 -3.89
N GLN A 143 -8.91 9.94 -4.43
CA GLN A 143 -7.93 9.09 -5.12
C GLN A 143 -6.79 8.67 -4.18
N ILE A 144 -6.73 9.20 -2.95
CA ILE A 144 -5.64 8.96 -2.00
C ILE A 144 -6.13 8.13 -0.80
N MET A 145 -5.33 7.12 -0.48
CA MET A 145 -5.39 6.34 0.75
C MET A 145 -3.99 6.32 1.36
N ILE A 146 -3.88 6.49 2.68
CA ILE A 146 -2.58 6.40 3.37
C ILE A 146 -2.66 5.34 4.47
N GLN A 147 -1.63 4.49 4.57
CA GLN A 147 -1.52 3.46 5.60
C GLN A 147 -0.15 3.46 6.27
N SER A 148 -0.08 2.95 7.48
CA SER A 148 1.18 2.70 8.20
C SER A 148 0.99 1.67 9.32
N PHE A 149 2.08 1.01 9.71
CA PHE A 149 2.17 0.27 10.98
C PHE A 149 2.26 1.21 12.18
N ASN A 150 2.72 2.45 11.97
CA ASN A 150 2.82 3.46 13.01
C ASN A 150 1.48 4.19 13.17
N ARG A 151 0.76 3.86 14.25
CA ARG A 151 -0.57 4.45 14.52
C ARG A 151 -0.51 5.94 14.79
N ASN A 152 0.59 6.44 15.38
CA ASN A 152 0.76 7.87 15.66
C ASN A 152 0.85 8.68 14.36
N ALA A 153 1.54 8.15 13.34
CA ALA A 153 1.59 8.77 12.01
C ALA A 153 0.20 8.87 11.38
N ILE A 154 -0.62 7.81 11.47
CA ILE A 154 -2.00 7.83 10.94
C ILE A 154 -2.87 8.83 11.71
N GLN A 155 -2.78 8.89 13.05
CA GLN A 155 -3.49 9.89 13.85
C GLN A 155 -3.06 11.31 13.49
N LYS A 156 -1.76 11.55 13.28
CA LYS A 156 -1.23 12.84 12.84
C LYS A 156 -1.81 13.24 11.49
N ILE A 157 -1.86 12.32 10.51
CA ILE A 157 -2.45 12.59 9.20
C ILE A 157 -3.94 12.87 9.32
N ASN A 158 -4.67 12.15 10.17
CA ASN A 158 -6.09 12.41 10.41
C ASN A 158 -6.35 13.84 10.91
N ILE A 159 -5.45 14.40 11.71
CA ILE A 159 -5.52 15.79 12.16
C ILE A 159 -5.18 16.76 11.04
N LEU A 160 -4.14 16.48 10.25
CA LEU A 160 -3.64 17.36 9.19
C LEU A 160 -4.52 17.35 7.92
N TRP A 161 -5.18 16.22 7.66
CA TRP A 161 -5.97 16.03 6.43
C TRP A 161 -7.09 14.98 6.64
N PRO A 162 -8.17 15.36 7.36
CA PRO A 162 -9.23 14.42 7.77
C PRO A 162 -10.09 13.90 6.60
N GLU A 163 -10.00 14.48 5.41
CA GLU A 163 -10.83 14.15 4.26
C GLU A 163 -10.35 12.93 3.47
N ILE A 164 -9.14 12.41 3.74
CA ILE A 164 -8.62 11.25 3.02
C ILE A 164 -8.88 9.93 3.74
N GLU A 165 -8.87 8.84 2.98
CA GLU A 165 -9.04 7.50 3.56
C GLU A 165 -7.73 7.03 4.24
N LEU A 166 -7.82 6.61 5.50
CA LEU A 166 -6.68 6.19 6.31
C LEU A 166 -6.78 4.72 6.71
N GLY A 167 -5.64 4.03 6.71
CA GLY A 167 -5.52 2.63 7.07
C GLY A 167 -4.47 2.36 8.16
N VAL A 168 -4.77 1.44 9.06
CA VAL A 168 -3.83 0.94 10.07
C VAL A 168 -3.43 -0.49 9.73
N LEU A 169 -2.13 -0.71 9.49
CA LEU A 169 -1.54 -2.03 9.25
C LEU A 169 -1.36 -2.80 10.55
N ILE A 170 -1.72 -4.10 10.55
CA ILE A 170 -1.59 -4.99 11.71
C ILE A 170 -0.67 -6.17 11.38
N LYS A 171 0.42 -6.32 12.13
CA LYS A 171 1.41 -7.40 11.94
C LYS A 171 0.87 -8.74 12.43
N LYS A 172 1.38 -9.85 11.88
CA LYS A 172 1.06 -11.21 12.34
C LYS A 172 1.30 -11.42 13.85
N LYS A 173 2.34 -10.80 14.42
CA LYS A 173 2.63 -10.88 15.85
C LYS A 173 1.54 -10.27 16.74
N ASP A 174 0.75 -9.34 16.19
CA ASP A 174 -0.32 -8.64 16.90
C ASP A 174 -1.66 -9.38 16.80
N ARG A 175 -1.64 -10.71 16.64
CA ARG A 175 -2.82 -11.59 16.46
C ARG A 175 -3.86 -11.50 17.59
N PHE A 176 -3.47 -11.02 18.76
CA PHE A 176 -4.34 -10.87 19.93
C PHE A 176 -4.87 -9.43 20.09
N ILE A 177 -4.89 -8.65 19.02
CA ILE A 177 -5.48 -7.31 19.07
C ILE A 177 -6.88 -7.34 19.66
N SER A 178 -7.12 -6.54 20.71
CA SER A 178 -8.39 -6.53 21.41
C SER A 178 -9.48 -5.79 20.63
N ARG A 179 -10.76 -6.13 20.88
CA ARG A 179 -11.90 -5.39 20.31
C ARG A 179 -11.85 -3.89 20.66
N ARG A 180 -11.40 -3.55 21.89
CA ARG A 180 -11.23 -2.16 22.32
C ARG A 180 -10.19 -1.43 21.47
N ALA A 181 -9.07 -2.09 21.13
CA ALA A 181 -8.06 -1.51 20.26
C ALA A 181 -8.56 -1.32 18.83
N ILE A 182 -9.35 -2.27 18.30
CA ILE A 182 -10.00 -2.14 16.98
C ILE A 182 -10.98 -0.96 16.99
N LYS A 183 -11.82 -0.85 18.01
CA LYS A 183 -12.76 0.29 18.15
C LYS A 183 -12.01 1.63 18.18
N LYS A 184 -10.90 1.72 18.95
CA LYS A 184 -10.07 2.93 18.99
C LYS A 184 -9.47 3.30 17.62
N ILE A 185 -9.11 2.32 16.78
CA ILE A 185 -8.65 2.57 15.40
C ILE A 185 -9.78 3.18 14.57
N GLY A 186 -11.02 2.71 14.70
CA GLY A 186 -12.18 3.25 13.99
C GLY A 186 -12.53 4.70 14.33
N GLU A 187 -11.95 5.29 15.37
CA GLU A 187 -12.14 6.71 15.72
C GLU A 187 -11.36 7.66 14.80
N TYR A 188 -10.33 7.16 14.06
CA TYR A 188 -9.44 7.99 13.23
C TYR A 188 -9.04 7.35 11.89
N ALA A 189 -9.47 6.14 11.59
CA ALA A 189 -9.13 5.45 10.35
C ALA A 189 -10.38 4.82 9.71
N ASN A 190 -10.31 4.62 8.38
CA ASN A 190 -11.37 4.02 7.56
C ASN A 190 -11.11 2.53 7.32
N TYR A 191 -9.84 2.11 7.41
CA TYR A 191 -9.39 0.76 7.12
C TYR A 191 -8.53 0.19 8.24
N ILE A 192 -8.65 -1.13 8.45
CA ILE A 192 -7.72 -1.94 9.20
C ILE A 192 -7.18 -3.02 8.26
N ASN A 193 -5.86 -3.02 8.02
CA ASN A 193 -5.22 -3.86 7.04
C ASN A 193 -4.34 -4.90 7.74
N PRO A 194 -4.90 -6.08 8.10
CA PRO A 194 -4.18 -7.12 8.83
C PRO A 194 -3.35 -8.02 7.91
N ASN A 195 -2.27 -8.59 8.46
CA ASN A 195 -1.72 -9.80 7.88
C ASN A 195 -2.83 -10.87 7.81
N TYR A 196 -3.03 -11.51 6.63
CA TYR A 196 -4.14 -12.44 6.41
C TYR A 196 -4.21 -13.58 7.42
N LYS A 197 -3.07 -14.00 7.99
CA LYS A 197 -2.98 -15.11 8.95
C LYS A 197 -3.67 -14.83 10.28
N ILE A 198 -4.00 -13.58 10.58
CA ILE A 198 -4.72 -13.21 11.81
C ILE A 198 -6.21 -12.92 11.57
N VAL A 199 -6.65 -12.93 10.31
CA VAL A 199 -8.06 -12.68 9.95
C VAL A 199 -8.91 -13.87 10.36
N THR A 200 -9.97 -13.57 11.11
CA THR A 200 -11.03 -14.51 11.50
C THR A 200 -12.38 -13.86 11.31
N ARG A 201 -13.46 -14.64 11.22
CA ARG A 201 -14.83 -14.08 11.19
C ARG A 201 -15.11 -13.14 12.37
N ARG A 202 -14.55 -13.45 13.55
CA ARG A 202 -14.67 -12.61 14.75
C ARG A 202 -13.92 -11.28 14.57
N PHE A 203 -12.74 -11.29 13.97
CA PHE A 203 -11.98 -10.09 13.63
C PHE A 203 -12.75 -9.20 12.66
N VAL A 204 -13.26 -9.79 11.56
CA VAL A 204 -14.06 -9.07 10.54
C VAL A 204 -15.30 -8.42 11.17
N LYS A 205 -16.05 -9.18 11.97
CA LYS A 205 -17.23 -8.67 12.69
C LYS A 205 -16.87 -7.49 13.62
N ALA A 206 -15.75 -7.58 14.34
CA ALA A 206 -15.30 -6.51 15.23
C ALA A 206 -14.88 -5.24 14.47
N ALA A 207 -14.18 -5.39 13.34
CA ALA A 207 -13.77 -4.28 12.50
C ALA A 207 -14.99 -3.56 11.87
N HIS A 208 -15.91 -4.31 11.26
CA HIS A 208 -17.14 -3.74 10.68
C HIS A 208 -18.02 -3.06 11.73
N ALA A 209 -18.12 -3.62 12.95
CA ALA A 209 -18.83 -2.99 14.08
C ALA A 209 -18.16 -1.68 14.55
N SER A 210 -16.92 -1.44 14.13
CA SER A 210 -16.17 -0.20 14.38
C SER A 210 -16.04 0.68 13.13
N HIS A 211 -16.89 0.46 12.11
CA HIS A 211 -16.93 1.18 10.83
C HIS A 211 -15.65 1.07 10.00
N LEU A 212 -14.79 0.07 10.28
CA LEU A 212 -13.56 -0.18 9.54
C LEU A 212 -13.79 -1.16 8.39
N LYS A 213 -13.33 -0.83 7.19
CA LYS A 213 -13.13 -1.76 6.07
C LYS A 213 -11.84 -2.55 6.27
N ILE A 214 -11.71 -3.71 5.61
CA ILE A 214 -10.61 -4.66 5.84
C ILE A 214 -9.96 -5.03 4.52
N LEU A 215 -8.66 -4.72 4.39
CA LEU A 215 -7.83 -5.11 3.25
C LEU A 215 -6.66 -5.99 3.76
N PRO A 216 -6.82 -7.31 3.83
CA PRO A 216 -5.75 -8.20 4.27
C PRO A 216 -4.59 -8.26 3.27
N TYR A 217 -3.37 -8.36 3.79
CA TYR A 217 -2.13 -8.52 3.03
C TYR A 217 -1.33 -9.76 3.48
N THR A 218 -0.46 -10.38 2.68
CA THR A 218 -0.45 -10.31 1.21
C THR A 218 -1.05 -11.62 0.71
N ILE A 219 -2.03 -11.52 -0.16
CA ILE A 219 -2.84 -12.65 -0.64
C ILE A 219 -2.28 -13.10 -1.99
N ASN A 220 -1.57 -14.23 -2.00
CA ASN A 220 -0.81 -14.67 -3.17
C ASN A 220 -1.22 -16.05 -3.68
N ASP A 221 -2.40 -16.55 -3.28
CA ASP A 221 -3.01 -17.78 -3.82
C ASP A 221 -4.53 -17.73 -3.78
N LYS A 222 -5.15 -18.47 -4.71
CA LYS A 222 -6.61 -18.51 -4.90
C LYS A 222 -7.36 -19.01 -3.68
N HIS A 223 -6.85 -20.05 -3.01
CA HIS A 223 -7.51 -20.63 -1.83
C HIS A 223 -7.60 -19.62 -0.69
N THR A 224 -6.48 -18.93 -0.40
CA THR A 224 -6.44 -17.85 0.61
C THR A 224 -7.37 -16.69 0.21
N ALA A 225 -7.38 -16.28 -1.07
CA ALA A 225 -8.28 -15.24 -1.57
C ALA A 225 -9.75 -15.58 -1.28
N GLN A 226 -10.20 -16.74 -1.72
CA GLN A 226 -11.58 -17.21 -1.52
C GLN A 226 -11.93 -17.35 -0.04
N LYS A 227 -10.99 -17.83 0.79
CA LYS A 227 -11.17 -17.91 2.25
C LYS A 227 -11.37 -16.53 2.87
N MET A 228 -10.59 -15.52 2.48
CA MET A 228 -10.74 -14.15 2.99
C MET A 228 -12.08 -13.55 2.56
N LEU A 229 -12.46 -13.71 1.28
CA LEU A 229 -13.74 -13.24 0.77
C LEU A 229 -14.93 -13.88 1.49
N ALA A 230 -14.87 -15.20 1.75
CA ALA A 230 -15.89 -15.94 2.53
C ALA A 230 -15.97 -15.50 4.01
N MET A 231 -14.94 -14.86 4.54
CA MET A 231 -14.96 -14.22 5.86
C MET A 231 -15.59 -12.83 5.84
N GLY A 232 -15.78 -12.22 4.65
CA GLY A 232 -16.43 -10.93 4.47
C GLY A 232 -15.49 -9.73 4.45
N VAL A 233 -14.20 -9.89 4.10
CA VAL A 233 -13.28 -8.75 3.92
C VAL A 233 -13.71 -7.84 2.78
N ASP A 234 -13.22 -6.59 2.72
CA ASP A 234 -13.68 -5.57 1.79
C ASP A 234 -12.79 -5.44 0.53
N GLY A 235 -11.68 -6.15 0.47
CA GLY A 235 -10.79 -6.24 -0.67
C GLY A 235 -9.58 -7.10 -0.35
N LEU A 236 -8.64 -7.22 -1.29
CA LEU A 236 -7.44 -8.04 -1.17
C LEU A 236 -6.21 -7.25 -1.63
N ILE A 237 -5.14 -7.26 -0.85
CA ILE A 237 -3.81 -6.75 -1.26
C ILE A 237 -2.98 -7.93 -1.74
N SER A 238 -2.53 -7.91 -3.02
CA SER A 238 -1.89 -9.05 -3.67
C SER A 238 -0.73 -8.65 -4.59
N ASP A 239 0.31 -9.50 -4.62
CA ASP A 239 1.38 -9.45 -5.61
C ASP A 239 0.90 -9.94 -7.00
N TYR A 240 -0.25 -10.60 -7.05
CA TYR A 240 -0.85 -11.23 -8.24
C TYR A 240 -2.09 -10.44 -8.71
N ALA A 241 -2.01 -9.10 -8.70
CA ALA A 241 -3.14 -8.24 -9.05
C ALA A 241 -3.76 -8.55 -10.43
N HIS A 242 -2.96 -9.01 -11.39
CA HIS A 242 -3.37 -9.35 -12.75
C HIS A 242 -4.36 -10.54 -12.84
N ILE A 243 -4.45 -11.37 -11.81
CA ILE A 243 -5.37 -12.54 -11.76
C ILE A 243 -6.36 -12.47 -10.60
N LEU A 244 -6.41 -11.37 -9.86
CA LEU A 244 -7.37 -11.21 -8.75
C LEU A 244 -8.82 -11.37 -9.20
N ASP A 245 -9.19 -10.88 -10.39
CA ASP A 245 -10.53 -11.04 -10.93
C ASP A 245 -10.95 -12.53 -11.04
N GLU A 246 -10.01 -13.41 -11.39
CA GLU A 246 -10.28 -14.86 -11.48
C GLU A 246 -10.46 -15.47 -10.09
N TRP A 247 -9.66 -15.03 -9.11
CA TRP A 247 -9.73 -15.54 -7.74
C TRP A 247 -10.97 -15.05 -7.00
N MET A 248 -11.51 -13.90 -7.38
CA MET A 248 -12.66 -13.25 -6.74
C MET A 248 -14.00 -13.68 -7.35
N LYS A 249 -13.99 -14.33 -8.52
CA LYS A 249 -15.18 -15.02 -9.08
C LYS A 249 -15.44 -16.29 -8.27
N SER A 250 -16.64 -16.35 -7.65
CA SER A 250 -17.18 -17.54 -6.95
C SER A 250 -17.66 -18.59 -7.90
#